data_fde8d0e7b120fe3026a6a71cd0ef53a4
#
_entry.id   fde8d0e7b120fe3026a6a71cd0ef53a4
#
_cell.length_a   1.000
_cell.length_b   1.000
_cell.length_c   1.000
_cell.angle_alpha   90.00
_cell.angle_beta   90.00
_cell.angle_gamma   90.00
#
_symmetry.space_group_name_H-M   'P 1'
#
loop_
_entity.id
_entity.type
_entity.pdbx_description
1 polymer ?
#
loop_
_entity_poly.entity_id
_entity_poly.type
_entity_poly.pdbx_seq_one_letter_code
_entity_poly.pdbx_strand_id
1 'polypeptide(L)'
;MKRTFLTAAICLLAACTDGGQQPGAPLNASRNGEAAFEATEGTTVRLEEYLHVTGGVPPYGYATSLQGDFAPSLERTVPAPEHSPAEYGVYVCDSRDNRTESPVVVSLKILPADRERTPAFPGAEGGGRYVTGGRGGRVYYVTNLLDAYPVPPEGSLRWALTQPGPKIVMFKVSGVIPLAAKLHIRNDGRYAGQGCDITVAGETAPGDGICLKNWPLAITYAENVIVRFLRFRLGDDLDTGSAQDACEGQSSTGVILDHCSMSWSVDECASFYRNRDFTLQWCILTESLRLSTHEKESPHGYGGIWGGRDASFHHNLISRHDSRNPRFDAASSYPEAYPAPEWRGNVDFRNNVVYGWGGEVSYGGEGGHFNLVNNYYKEGPHSPARNRFLTAYAVTSLTPADIPAAYPEVYIDGNRYETRSGTRLARIEEDNYNGIVWSGAGGEGMPSPPGRTAEFPIGGVTGHTATQPAAEAFLAVVGGAGAWPRDKVDLRAATDARNGTSTGYTDAAGPSKAGLIDTPSQVGGYPAYETTEAPADSDGDGMPDAWELARRLDPSDPDDGAAKSLSEAYTNVEIYLHECAAALLRGKRVNEK
;
A
#
# COMPACT_ATOMS: atom_id res chain seq x y z
N MET A 1 50.85 -15.81 3.64
CA MET A 1 50.83 -14.72 4.63
C MET A 1 49.38 -14.30 4.82
N LYS A 2 48.76 -14.77 5.90
CA LYS A 2 47.38 -14.41 6.29
C LYS A 2 47.42 -13.06 7.00
N ARG A 3 46.66 -12.07 6.53
CA ARG A 3 46.41 -10.83 7.28
C ARG A 3 45.00 -10.91 7.85
N THR A 4 44.93 -11.06 9.13
CA THR A 4 43.76 -10.98 9.98
C THR A 4 43.42 -9.49 10.16
N PHE A 5 42.22 -9.04 9.76
CA PHE A 5 41.72 -7.73 10.14
C PHE A 5 40.90 -7.87 11.42
N LEU A 6 41.44 -7.28 12.46
CA LEU A 6 40.77 -7.11 13.75
C LEU A 6 39.95 -5.79 13.66
N THR A 7 38.64 -5.90 13.64
CA THR A 7 37.77 -4.71 13.72
C THR A 7 37.53 -4.42 15.20
N ALA A 8 38.10 -3.31 15.65
CA ALA A 8 37.90 -2.83 17.01
C ALA A 8 36.56 -2.05 17.06
N ALA A 9 35.63 -2.56 17.86
CA ALA A 9 34.44 -1.80 18.24
C ALA A 9 34.83 -0.70 19.22
N ILE A 10 34.66 0.56 18.80
CA ILE A 10 34.84 1.73 19.68
C ILE A 10 33.52 1.94 20.43
N CYS A 11 33.47 1.54 21.70
CA CYS A 11 32.43 2.00 22.62
C CYS A 11 32.70 3.46 22.97
N LEU A 12 31.89 4.39 22.50
CA LEU A 12 31.84 5.74 23.04
C LEU A 12 31.06 5.73 24.36
N LEU A 13 31.79 5.79 25.46
CA LEU A 13 31.25 6.14 26.77
C LEU A 13 30.91 7.64 26.78
N ALA A 14 29.64 7.99 26.66
CA ALA A 14 29.15 9.32 27.01
C ALA A 14 28.99 9.38 28.53
N ALA A 15 29.80 10.21 29.18
CA ALA A 15 29.66 10.50 30.60
C ALA A 15 28.38 11.33 30.82
N CYS A 16 27.37 10.73 31.45
CA CYS A 16 26.20 11.45 31.95
C CYS A 16 26.55 12.13 33.29
N THR A 17 26.35 13.44 33.34
CA THR A 17 26.35 14.22 34.58
C THR A 17 25.09 13.89 35.41
N ASP A 18 25.27 13.65 36.68
CA ASP A 18 24.24 13.38 37.70
C ASP A 18 23.15 14.47 37.73
N GLY A 19 22.01 14.18 37.12
CA GLY A 19 20.73 14.84 37.42
C GLY A 19 19.81 13.78 37.97
N GLY A 20 19.41 13.88 39.26
CA GLY A 20 18.65 12.85 39.97
C GLY A 20 17.39 12.38 39.24
N GLN A 21 17.49 11.26 38.56
CA GLN A 21 16.37 10.52 37.98
C GLN A 21 15.78 9.61 39.08
N GLN A 22 14.44 9.64 39.21
CA GLN A 22 13.70 8.66 39.98
C GLN A 22 14.08 7.23 39.53
N PRO A 23 14.03 6.21 40.44
CA PRO A 23 14.26 4.83 40.04
C PRO A 23 13.30 4.49 38.90
N GLY A 24 13.82 4.10 37.73
CA GLY A 24 13.05 3.74 36.54
C GLY A 24 12.04 2.63 36.88
N ALA A 25 10.92 2.60 36.21
CA ALA A 25 9.97 1.51 36.30
C ALA A 25 10.69 0.17 36.07
N PRO A 26 10.25 -0.94 36.71
CA PRO A 26 10.85 -2.26 36.49
C PRO A 26 10.87 -2.61 35.01
N LEU A 27 11.96 -3.27 34.57
CA LEU A 27 12.05 -3.77 33.20
C LEU A 27 11.00 -4.87 32.98
N ASN A 28 10.14 -4.69 31.99
CA ASN A 28 9.18 -5.68 31.57
C ASN A 28 9.26 -5.86 30.05
N ALA A 29 8.99 -7.09 29.60
CA ALA A 29 8.86 -7.39 28.19
C ALA A 29 7.66 -8.31 27.97
N SER A 30 6.93 -8.09 26.88
CA SER A 30 5.80 -8.90 26.44
C SER A 30 5.87 -9.09 24.92
N ARG A 31 5.12 -10.05 24.40
CA ARG A 31 4.98 -10.21 22.96
C ARG A 31 4.06 -9.12 22.41
N ASN A 32 4.40 -8.61 21.23
CA ASN A 32 3.54 -7.72 20.45
C ASN A 32 2.34 -8.52 19.89
N GLY A 33 1.13 -8.26 20.34
CA GLY A 33 -0.09 -8.93 19.89
C GLY A 33 -0.27 -10.38 20.39
N GLU A 34 -1.42 -10.98 20.10
CA GLU A 34 -1.81 -12.32 20.54
C GLU A 34 -1.59 -13.39 19.46
N ALA A 35 -1.60 -13.03 18.17
CA ALA A 35 -1.45 -13.94 17.04
C ALA A 35 0.00 -14.41 16.84
N ALA A 36 0.20 -15.58 16.24
CA ALA A 36 1.50 -16.00 15.74
C ALA A 36 1.92 -15.10 14.57
N PHE A 37 3.18 -14.68 14.56
CA PHE A 37 3.73 -13.92 13.43
C PHE A 37 4.06 -14.85 12.29
N GLU A 38 3.96 -14.38 11.04
CA GLU A 38 4.36 -15.14 9.87
C GLU A 38 5.78 -14.78 9.44
N ALA A 39 6.55 -15.77 9.02
CA ALA A 39 7.90 -15.59 8.51
C ALA A 39 8.21 -16.60 7.41
N THR A 40 8.92 -16.18 6.36
CA THR A 40 9.22 -17.03 5.20
C THR A 40 10.50 -17.84 5.44
N GLU A 41 10.47 -19.12 5.10
CA GLU A 41 11.64 -20.03 5.15
C GLU A 41 12.88 -19.40 4.52
N GLY A 42 14.02 -19.55 5.19
CA GLY A 42 15.33 -19.07 4.73
C GLY A 42 15.57 -17.58 4.93
N THR A 43 14.57 -16.81 5.34
CA THR A 43 14.77 -15.39 5.68
C THR A 43 15.39 -15.22 7.06
N THR A 44 15.98 -14.05 7.32
CA THR A 44 16.50 -13.70 8.64
C THR A 44 15.53 -12.74 9.30
N VAL A 45 15.05 -13.10 10.50
CA VAL A 45 14.19 -12.26 11.33
C VAL A 45 14.95 -11.78 12.57
N ARG A 46 14.59 -10.63 13.09
CA ARG A 46 15.08 -10.07 14.33
C ARG A 46 14.04 -10.26 15.41
N LEU A 47 14.34 -11.09 16.40
CA LEU A 47 13.35 -11.48 17.40
C LEU A 47 12.91 -10.33 18.30
N GLU A 48 13.73 -9.31 18.51
CA GLU A 48 13.38 -8.10 19.25
C GLU A 48 12.25 -7.30 18.63
N GLU A 49 12.05 -7.38 17.32
CA GLU A 49 10.97 -6.67 16.61
C GLU A 49 9.56 -7.18 16.98
N TYR A 50 9.50 -8.38 17.57
CA TYR A 50 8.26 -9.02 18.02
C TYR A 50 7.97 -8.78 19.52
N LEU A 51 8.76 -7.93 20.18
CA LEU A 51 8.65 -7.67 21.61
C LEU A 51 8.22 -6.23 21.88
N HIS A 52 7.42 -6.07 22.92
CA HIS A 52 7.16 -4.80 23.54
C HIS A 52 7.89 -4.72 24.88
N VAL A 53 8.87 -3.82 24.97
CA VAL A 53 9.71 -3.64 26.16
C VAL A 53 9.31 -2.35 26.85
N THR A 54 9.03 -2.40 28.14
CA THR A 54 8.67 -1.25 28.97
C THR A 54 9.50 -1.19 30.24
N GLY A 55 9.74 0.01 30.77
CA GLY A 55 10.58 0.20 31.94
C GLY A 55 12.05 -0.08 31.66
N GLY A 56 12.85 -0.23 32.72
CA GLY A 56 14.30 -0.34 32.59
C GLY A 56 14.98 0.92 32.06
N VAL A 57 16.22 0.79 31.65
CA VAL A 57 17.04 1.89 31.08
C VAL A 57 17.62 1.45 29.72
N PRO A 58 17.16 2.02 28.61
CA PRO A 58 17.74 1.68 27.29
C PRO A 58 19.22 2.12 27.18
N PRO A 59 20.02 1.56 26.25
CA PRO A 59 19.60 0.57 25.24
C PRO A 59 19.38 -0.81 25.83
N TYR A 60 18.49 -1.59 25.15
CA TYR A 60 18.20 -2.96 25.54
C TYR A 60 19.08 -3.95 24.79
N GLY A 61 19.34 -5.09 25.42
CA GLY A 61 19.98 -6.24 24.82
C GLY A 61 19.07 -7.46 24.88
N TYR A 62 19.27 -8.43 24.00
CA TYR A 62 18.42 -9.60 23.81
C TYR A 62 19.24 -10.87 23.76
N ALA A 63 18.76 -11.94 24.39
CA ALA A 63 19.40 -13.24 24.41
C ALA A 63 18.37 -14.38 24.47
N THR A 64 18.77 -15.60 24.04
CA THR A 64 17.91 -16.79 24.15
C THR A 64 18.08 -17.55 25.47
N SER A 65 19.00 -17.13 26.33
CA SER A 65 19.15 -17.68 27.69
C SER A 65 19.44 -16.57 28.68
N LEU A 66 19.02 -16.77 29.94
CA LEU A 66 19.21 -15.80 31.01
C LEU A 66 20.68 -15.50 31.34
N GLN A 67 21.57 -16.50 31.13
CA GLN A 67 23.02 -16.38 31.32
C GLN A 67 23.76 -16.15 29.99
N GLY A 68 23.07 -15.96 28.89
CA GLY A 68 23.67 -15.74 27.56
C GLY A 68 24.26 -14.34 27.41
N ASP A 69 24.99 -14.14 26.33
CA ASP A 69 25.48 -12.84 25.93
C ASP A 69 24.29 -12.04 25.33
N PHE A 70 23.96 -10.91 25.94
CA PHE A 70 22.92 -10.01 25.46
C PHE A 70 23.47 -9.11 24.36
N ALA A 71 22.87 -9.20 23.18
CA ALA A 71 23.23 -8.40 22.01
C ALA A 71 22.13 -7.36 21.71
N PRO A 72 22.46 -6.25 21.05
CA PRO A 72 21.48 -5.23 20.67
C PRO A 72 20.46 -5.75 19.63
N SER A 73 20.76 -6.84 18.96
CA SER A 73 19.85 -7.53 18.03
C SER A 73 20.03 -9.05 18.14
N LEU A 74 18.92 -9.78 17.99
CA LEU A 74 18.89 -11.25 18.08
C LEU A 74 18.31 -11.83 16.78
N GLU A 75 19.19 -12.04 15.82
CA GLU A 75 18.82 -12.56 14.50
C GLU A 75 18.66 -14.10 14.49
N ARG A 76 17.66 -14.58 13.74
CA ARG A 76 17.43 -16.01 13.48
C ARG A 76 17.07 -16.24 12.03
N THR A 77 17.66 -17.26 11.42
CA THR A 77 17.21 -17.77 10.13
C THR A 77 15.97 -18.62 10.34
N VAL A 78 14.91 -18.31 9.60
CA VAL A 78 13.63 -19.03 9.65
C VAL A 78 13.82 -20.44 9.09
N PRO A 79 13.52 -21.51 9.87
CA PRO A 79 13.68 -22.89 9.41
C PRO A 79 12.64 -23.29 8.37
N ALA A 80 12.69 -24.53 7.90
CA ALA A 80 11.73 -25.07 6.94
C ALA A 80 10.31 -25.22 7.53
N PRO A 81 9.24 -25.20 6.69
CA PRO A 81 7.85 -25.19 7.12
C PRO A 81 7.40 -26.35 8.01
N GLU A 82 8.06 -27.50 7.93
CA GLU A 82 7.80 -28.64 8.82
C GLU A 82 8.07 -28.36 10.30
N HIS A 83 8.77 -27.29 10.61
CA HIS A 83 9.03 -26.81 11.97
C HIS A 83 8.05 -25.72 12.44
N SER A 84 6.96 -25.49 11.69
CA SER A 84 5.96 -24.46 12.03
C SER A 84 4.98 -24.95 13.10
N PRO A 85 4.65 -24.14 14.15
CA PRO A 85 5.30 -22.88 14.46
C PRO A 85 6.68 -23.06 15.09
N ALA A 86 7.64 -22.21 14.70
CA ALA A 86 8.92 -22.12 15.41
C ALA A 86 8.78 -21.18 16.62
N GLU A 87 9.21 -21.64 17.78
CA GLU A 87 9.11 -20.88 19.03
C GLU A 87 10.50 -20.49 19.54
N TYR A 88 10.66 -19.23 19.91
CA TYR A 88 11.90 -18.66 20.43
C TYR A 88 11.65 -17.96 21.76
N GLY A 89 12.28 -18.42 22.82
CA GLY A 89 12.30 -17.72 24.11
C GLY A 89 13.32 -16.58 24.07
N VAL A 90 12.89 -15.35 24.34
CA VAL A 90 13.76 -14.16 24.34
C VAL A 90 13.77 -13.51 25.71
N TYR A 91 14.96 -13.34 26.31
CA TYR A 91 15.23 -12.56 27.49
C TYR A 91 15.68 -11.16 27.11
N VAL A 92 15.30 -10.17 27.89
CA VAL A 92 15.68 -8.77 27.68
C VAL A 92 16.52 -8.29 28.87
N CYS A 93 17.55 -7.50 28.56
CA CYS A 93 18.42 -6.85 29.53
C CYS A 93 18.46 -5.35 29.25
N ASP A 94 18.45 -4.53 30.28
CA ASP A 94 18.66 -3.08 30.16
C ASP A 94 20.13 -2.68 30.32
N SER A 95 20.47 -1.43 30.12
CA SER A 95 21.84 -0.92 30.22
C SER A 95 22.44 -0.97 31.64
N ARG A 96 21.64 -1.29 32.66
CA ARG A 96 22.05 -1.49 34.06
C ARG A 96 22.13 -2.97 34.45
N ASP A 97 22.05 -3.88 33.49
CA ASP A 97 22.05 -5.33 33.67
C ASP A 97 20.81 -5.86 34.44
N ASN A 98 19.70 -5.10 34.48
CA ASN A 98 18.43 -5.66 34.91
C ASN A 98 17.89 -6.55 33.80
N ARG A 99 17.47 -7.77 34.16
CA ARG A 99 17.03 -8.81 33.20
C ARG A 99 15.62 -9.25 33.48
N THR A 100 14.87 -9.62 32.42
CA THR A 100 13.55 -10.24 32.60
C THR A 100 13.71 -11.60 33.30
N GLU A 101 12.83 -11.92 34.25
CA GLU A 101 12.90 -13.19 35.01
C GLU A 101 12.53 -14.41 34.16
N SER A 102 11.68 -14.21 33.17
CA SER A 102 11.20 -15.24 32.25
C SER A 102 11.36 -14.78 30.80
N PRO A 103 11.56 -15.71 29.85
CA PRO A 103 11.60 -15.35 28.44
C PRO A 103 10.21 -14.97 27.91
N VAL A 104 10.16 -14.05 26.99
CA VAL A 104 9.00 -13.86 26.14
C VAL A 104 9.08 -14.86 24.99
N VAL A 105 8.02 -15.64 24.76
CA VAL A 105 8.00 -16.61 23.65
C VAL A 105 7.48 -15.93 22.39
N VAL A 106 8.35 -15.84 21.37
CA VAL A 106 8.01 -15.43 20.01
C VAL A 106 7.67 -16.68 19.21
N SER A 107 6.44 -16.79 18.71
CA SER A 107 5.97 -17.89 17.88
C SER A 107 5.84 -17.44 16.44
N LEU A 108 6.56 -18.12 15.52
CA LEU A 108 6.56 -17.81 14.09
C LEU A 108 5.86 -18.94 13.32
N LYS A 109 4.77 -18.62 12.61
CA LYS A 109 4.19 -19.47 11.58
C LYS A 109 5.09 -19.40 10.35
N ILE A 110 5.67 -20.52 9.95
CA ILE A 110 6.63 -20.57 8.84
C ILE A 110 5.88 -20.75 7.52
N LEU A 111 6.17 -19.86 6.59
CA LEU A 111 5.70 -19.93 5.21
C LEU A 111 6.78 -20.55 4.33
N PRO A 112 6.43 -21.30 3.26
CA PRO A 112 7.39 -21.81 2.29
C PRO A 112 8.24 -20.70 1.67
N ALA A 113 9.41 -21.05 1.16
CA ALA A 113 10.25 -20.11 0.43
C ALA A 113 9.48 -19.47 -0.76
N ASP A 114 9.79 -18.21 -1.07
CA ASP A 114 9.08 -17.44 -2.09
C ASP A 114 8.91 -18.17 -3.43
N ARG A 115 9.93 -18.91 -3.85
CA ARG A 115 9.91 -19.71 -5.09
C ARG A 115 8.84 -20.82 -5.13
N GLU A 116 8.31 -21.23 -3.98
CA GLU A 116 7.32 -22.31 -3.84
C GLU A 116 5.90 -21.78 -3.63
N ARG A 117 5.74 -20.45 -3.51
CA ARG A 117 4.44 -19.81 -3.28
C ARG A 117 3.84 -19.32 -4.60
N THR A 118 2.55 -19.58 -4.77
CA THR A 118 1.79 -19.07 -5.93
C THR A 118 1.47 -17.59 -5.71
N PRO A 119 1.86 -16.69 -6.63
CA PRO A 119 1.44 -15.29 -6.59
C PRO A 119 -0.08 -15.13 -6.60
N ALA A 120 -0.57 -13.95 -6.18
CA ALA A 120 -1.99 -13.59 -6.24
C ALA A 120 -2.56 -13.76 -7.67
N PHE A 121 -1.79 -13.30 -8.63
CA PHE A 121 -2.01 -13.42 -10.08
C PHE A 121 -0.68 -13.17 -10.80
N PRO A 122 -0.56 -13.51 -12.10
CA PRO A 122 0.64 -13.18 -12.86
C PRO A 122 0.93 -11.67 -12.86
N GLY A 123 2.11 -11.27 -12.38
CA GLY A 123 2.50 -9.88 -12.20
C GLY A 123 2.11 -9.26 -10.86
N ALA A 124 1.62 -10.03 -9.89
CA ALA A 124 1.50 -9.58 -8.51
C ALA A 124 2.88 -9.51 -7.86
N GLU A 125 3.24 -8.34 -7.32
CA GLU A 125 4.54 -8.06 -6.73
C GLU A 125 4.41 -7.35 -5.37
N GLY A 126 5.52 -7.13 -4.68
CA GLY A 126 5.53 -6.42 -3.41
C GLY A 126 5.08 -7.24 -2.20
N GLY A 127 4.67 -6.58 -1.13
CA GLY A 127 4.28 -7.22 0.13
C GLY A 127 3.05 -8.11 0.00
N GLY A 128 2.04 -7.67 -0.76
CA GLY A 128 0.80 -8.40 -1.00
C GLY A 128 0.86 -9.45 -2.11
N ARG A 129 2.03 -9.78 -2.64
CA ARG A 129 2.17 -10.66 -3.83
C ARG A 129 1.61 -12.07 -3.70
N TYR A 130 1.43 -12.57 -2.48
CA TYR A 130 0.94 -13.92 -2.20
C TYR A 130 -0.48 -13.99 -1.66
N VAL A 131 -1.19 -12.88 -1.72
CA VAL A 131 -2.61 -12.82 -1.37
C VAL A 131 -3.40 -13.76 -2.29
N THR A 132 -4.25 -14.58 -1.72
CA THR A 132 -5.05 -15.53 -2.49
C THR A 132 -6.45 -15.01 -2.80
N GLY A 133 -6.89 -13.97 -2.08
CA GLY A 133 -8.24 -13.44 -2.24
C GLY A 133 -9.31 -14.51 -2.10
N GLY A 134 -10.28 -14.47 -2.95
CA GLY A 134 -11.39 -15.44 -2.99
C GLY A 134 -11.09 -16.79 -3.66
N ARG A 135 -9.82 -17.17 -3.81
CA ARG A 135 -9.41 -18.43 -4.47
C ARG A 135 -10.16 -19.64 -3.94
N GLY A 136 -10.80 -20.39 -4.84
CA GLY A 136 -11.63 -21.55 -4.50
C GLY A 136 -12.95 -21.20 -3.78
N GLY A 137 -13.28 -19.93 -3.65
CA GLY A 137 -14.53 -19.45 -3.09
C GLY A 137 -15.64 -19.34 -4.14
N ARG A 138 -16.83 -18.94 -3.67
CA ARG A 138 -18.01 -18.80 -4.52
C ARG A 138 -17.97 -17.51 -5.36
N VAL A 139 -18.43 -17.59 -6.60
CA VAL A 139 -18.62 -16.43 -7.47
C VAL A 139 -19.95 -15.72 -7.15
N TYR A 140 -19.91 -14.40 -7.05
CA TYR A 140 -21.07 -13.52 -6.92
C TYR A 140 -21.04 -12.45 -8.00
N TYR A 141 -22.11 -12.35 -8.78
CA TYR A 141 -22.22 -11.39 -9.87
C TYR A 141 -22.86 -10.09 -9.44
N VAL A 142 -22.20 -8.99 -9.81
CA VAL A 142 -22.81 -7.66 -9.82
C VAL A 142 -23.58 -7.50 -11.14
N THR A 143 -24.91 -7.47 -11.04
CA THR A 143 -25.83 -7.46 -12.19
C THR A 143 -26.56 -6.14 -12.35
N ASN A 144 -26.40 -5.21 -11.40
CA ASN A 144 -27.00 -3.88 -11.46
C ASN A 144 -26.07 -2.83 -10.80
N LEU A 145 -26.32 -1.56 -11.08
CA LEU A 145 -25.55 -0.40 -10.57
C LEU A 145 -26.20 0.25 -9.35
N LEU A 146 -27.17 -0.41 -8.72
CA LEU A 146 -27.86 0.11 -7.55
C LEU A 146 -27.00 -0.05 -6.30
N ASP A 147 -27.18 0.88 -5.37
CA ASP A 147 -26.67 0.75 -4.01
C ASP A 147 -27.70 1.28 -3.01
N ALA A 148 -27.83 0.62 -1.88
CA ALA A 148 -28.63 1.06 -0.76
C ALA A 148 -27.99 0.60 0.56
N TYR A 149 -28.22 1.36 1.62
CA TYR A 149 -27.75 1.06 2.96
C TYR A 149 -28.88 1.35 3.97
N PRO A 150 -29.11 0.49 4.98
CA PRO A 150 -28.33 -0.71 5.33
C PRO A 150 -28.68 -2.00 4.60
N VAL A 151 -29.71 -2.02 3.75
CA VAL A 151 -30.18 -3.22 3.05
C VAL A 151 -29.87 -3.09 1.56
N PRO A 152 -28.76 -3.67 1.09
CA PRO A 152 -28.38 -3.59 -0.32
C PRO A 152 -29.28 -4.45 -1.20
N PRO A 153 -29.65 -3.98 -2.41
CA PRO A 153 -30.35 -4.80 -3.40
C PRO A 153 -29.52 -6.00 -3.82
N GLU A 154 -30.16 -7.14 -4.01
CA GLU A 154 -29.53 -8.32 -4.60
C GLU A 154 -28.90 -7.98 -5.96
N GLY A 155 -27.73 -8.55 -6.23
CA GLY A 155 -26.96 -8.25 -7.44
C GLY A 155 -26.26 -6.89 -7.44
N SER A 156 -26.32 -6.11 -6.37
CA SER A 156 -25.47 -4.92 -6.21
C SER A 156 -24.08 -5.28 -5.68
N LEU A 157 -23.10 -4.39 -5.88
CA LEU A 157 -21.73 -4.60 -5.38
C LEU A 157 -21.71 -4.76 -3.85
N ARG A 158 -22.44 -3.90 -3.12
CA ARG A 158 -22.52 -3.98 -1.65
C ARG A 158 -23.14 -5.31 -1.21
N TRP A 159 -24.17 -5.77 -1.89
CA TRP A 159 -24.78 -7.10 -1.58
C TRP A 159 -23.75 -8.21 -1.78
N ALA A 160 -23.03 -8.24 -2.90
CA ALA A 160 -22.03 -9.27 -3.19
C ALA A 160 -20.91 -9.30 -2.13
N LEU A 161 -20.44 -8.12 -1.67
CA LEU A 161 -19.42 -8.02 -0.62
C LEU A 161 -19.92 -8.50 0.76
N THR A 162 -21.22 -8.46 1.04
CA THR A 162 -21.79 -8.93 2.32
C THR A 162 -22.04 -10.42 2.37
N GLN A 163 -21.86 -11.15 1.28
CA GLN A 163 -22.06 -12.58 1.27
C GLN A 163 -21.01 -13.31 2.12
N PRO A 164 -21.34 -14.42 2.78
CA PRO A 164 -20.42 -15.13 3.66
C PRO A 164 -19.36 -15.94 2.91
N GLY A 165 -18.25 -16.22 3.58
CA GLY A 165 -17.19 -17.11 3.11
C GLY A 165 -16.29 -16.51 2.03
N PRO A 166 -15.28 -17.26 1.57
CA PRO A 166 -14.42 -16.88 0.46
C PRO A 166 -15.24 -16.60 -0.80
N LYS A 167 -14.92 -15.49 -1.51
CA LYS A 167 -15.74 -15.05 -2.64
C LYS A 167 -14.97 -14.33 -3.73
N ILE A 168 -15.39 -14.54 -4.96
CA ILE A 168 -14.97 -13.79 -6.13
C ILE A 168 -16.16 -12.94 -6.60
N VAL A 169 -16.01 -11.63 -6.58
CA VAL A 169 -17.03 -10.69 -7.04
C VAL A 169 -16.71 -10.28 -8.48
N MET A 170 -17.59 -10.67 -9.40
CA MET A 170 -17.48 -10.41 -10.84
C MET A 170 -18.61 -9.49 -11.32
N PHE A 171 -18.46 -8.90 -12.50
CA PHE A 171 -19.41 -7.91 -13.01
C PHE A 171 -20.03 -8.36 -14.34
N LYS A 172 -21.36 -8.32 -14.41
CA LYS A 172 -22.16 -8.50 -15.65
C LYS A 172 -22.68 -7.16 -16.20
N VAL A 173 -22.24 -6.03 -15.62
CA VAL A 173 -22.60 -4.66 -16.01
C VAL A 173 -21.37 -3.75 -15.94
N SER A 174 -21.39 -2.64 -16.70
CA SER A 174 -20.47 -1.51 -16.56
C SER A 174 -21.23 -0.24 -16.25
N GLY A 175 -20.59 0.71 -15.57
CA GLY A 175 -21.22 2.00 -15.27
C GLY A 175 -20.76 2.63 -13.97
N VAL A 176 -21.47 3.69 -13.57
CA VAL A 176 -21.24 4.39 -12.30
C VAL A 176 -22.18 3.83 -11.23
N ILE A 177 -21.62 3.43 -10.11
CA ILE A 177 -22.37 3.03 -8.91
C ILE A 177 -22.35 4.20 -7.92
N PRO A 178 -23.46 4.95 -7.75
CA PRO A 178 -23.56 5.98 -6.75
C PRO A 178 -23.78 5.35 -5.38
N LEU A 179 -22.73 5.30 -4.57
CA LEU A 179 -22.79 4.69 -3.25
C LEU A 179 -23.70 5.49 -2.31
N ALA A 180 -24.56 4.79 -1.57
CA ALA A 180 -25.47 5.36 -0.58
C ALA A 180 -24.78 5.61 0.78
N ALA A 181 -23.68 4.94 1.04
CA ALA A 181 -22.84 5.07 2.22
C ALA A 181 -21.44 4.52 1.93
N LYS A 182 -20.46 4.81 2.80
CA LYS A 182 -19.12 4.23 2.74
C LYS A 182 -19.21 2.71 2.51
N LEU A 183 -18.51 2.23 1.49
CA LEU A 183 -18.47 0.81 1.15
C LEU A 183 -17.33 0.15 1.92
N HIS A 184 -17.64 -0.85 2.72
CA HIS A 184 -16.66 -1.52 3.57
C HIS A 184 -16.32 -2.92 3.06
N ILE A 185 -15.01 -3.21 2.98
CA ILE A 185 -14.45 -4.56 3.10
C ILE A 185 -13.86 -4.61 4.50
N ARG A 186 -14.55 -5.29 5.45
CA ARG A 186 -14.23 -5.22 6.86
C ARG A 186 -14.61 -6.49 7.59
N ASN A 187 -13.78 -6.93 8.55
CA ASN A 187 -13.95 -8.22 9.25
C ASN A 187 -14.05 -8.09 10.78
N ASP A 188 -14.41 -6.94 11.33
CA ASP A 188 -14.60 -6.77 12.77
C ASP A 188 -16.01 -6.35 13.14
N GLY A 189 -16.37 -6.51 14.41
CA GLY A 189 -17.67 -6.11 14.94
C GLY A 189 -18.83 -6.70 14.14
N ARG A 190 -19.71 -5.83 13.62
CA ARG A 190 -20.89 -6.25 12.83
C ARG A 190 -20.54 -6.81 11.44
N TYR A 191 -19.30 -6.67 10.99
CA TYR A 191 -18.82 -7.14 9.69
C TYR A 191 -18.06 -8.46 9.80
N ALA A 192 -18.00 -9.08 10.98
CA ALA A 192 -17.28 -10.33 11.21
C ALA A 192 -17.68 -11.42 10.19
N GLY A 193 -16.70 -12.04 9.56
CA GLY A 193 -16.88 -13.04 8.49
C GLY A 193 -17.17 -12.48 7.10
N GLN A 194 -17.17 -11.16 6.91
CA GLN A 194 -17.46 -10.54 5.61
C GLN A 194 -16.21 -10.01 4.88
N GLY A 195 -15.17 -9.61 5.60
CA GLY A 195 -13.99 -8.91 5.07
C GLY A 195 -12.77 -9.80 4.86
N CYS A 196 -12.93 -11.12 4.73
CA CYS A 196 -11.84 -12.05 4.49
C CYS A 196 -12.01 -12.78 3.17
N ASP A 197 -10.89 -13.17 2.56
CA ASP A 197 -10.84 -14.03 1.38
C ASP A 197 -11.69 -13.50 0.22
N ILE A 198 -11.38 -12.28 -0.25
CA ILE A 198 -12.17 -11.58 -1.26
C ILE A 198 -11.31 -11.25 -2.48
N THR A 199 -11.82 -11.58 -3.66
CA THR A 199 -11.36 -11.02 -4.93
C THR A 199 -12.48 -10.17 -5.53
N VAL A 200 -12.20 -8.88 -5.82
CA VAL A 200 -13.09 -8.01 -6.59
C VAL A 200 -12.48 -7.81 -7.97
N ALA A 201 -13.03 -8.53 -8.94
CA ALA A 201 -12.50 -8.69 -10.30
C ALA A 201 -13.14 -7.69 -11.27
N GLY A 202 -12.74 -6.40 -11.21
CA GLY A 202 -13.23 -5.35 -12.10
C GLY A 202 -12.92 -5.59 -13.57
N GLU A 203 -11.91 -6.41 -13.88
CA GLU A 203 -11.54 -6.85 -15.22
C GLU A 203 -12.63 -7.62 -15.95
N THR A 204 -13.65 -8.11 -15.26
CA THR A 204 -14.77 -8.86 -15.84
C THR A 204 -15.91 -7.97 -16.33
N ALA A 205 -15.90 -6.68 -15.98
CA ALA A 205 -16.96 -5.76 -16.35
C ALA A 205 -17.05 -5.56 -17.88
N PRO A 206 -18.22 -5.84 -18.50
CA PRO A 206 -18.38 -5.75 -19.94
C PRO A 206 -18.50 -4.29 -20.40
N GLY A 207 -17.63 -3.82 -21.31
CA GLY A 207 -17.63 -2.44 -21.80
C GLY A 207 -16.58 -1.56 -21.12
N ASP A 208 -16.99 -0.43 -20.51
CA ASP A 208 -16.05 0.57 -20.02
C ASP A 208 -15.61 0.40 -18.56
N GLY A 209 -16.11 -0.64 -17.87
CA GLY A 209 -15.75 -0.95 -16.49
C GLY A 209 -16.61 -0.22 -15.44
N ILE A 210 -16.20 -0.33 -14.19
CA ILE A 210 -16.96 0.15 -13.01
C ILE A 210 -16.29 1.39 -12.40
N CYS A 211 -17.13 2.37 -12.05
CA CYS A 211 -16.75 3.55 -11.30
C CYS A 211 -17.64 3.70 -10.06
N LEU A 212 -17.04 3.78 -8.87
CA LEU A 212 -17.72 4.11 -7.63
C LEU A 212 -17.67 5.61 -7.39
N LYS A 213 -18.76 6.22 -6.92
CA LYS A 213 -18.83 7.66 -6.57
C LYS A 213 -19.55 7.91 -5.26
N ASN A 214 -19.46 9.14 -4.75
CA ASN A 214 -20.12 9.69 -3.57
C ASN A 214 -19.49 9.28 -2.23
N TRP A 215 -19.06 8.04 -2.06
CA TRP A 215 -18.44 7.52 -0.86
C TRP A 215 -17.23 6.65 -1.21
N PRO A 216 -16.24 6.56 -0.30
CA PRO A 216 -15.06 5.71 -0.53
C PRO A 216 -15.35 4.21 -0.42
N LEU A 217 -14.43 3.44 -1.03
CA LEU A 217 -14.16 2.07 -0.57
C LEU A 217 -13.18 2.14 0.60
N ALA A 218 -13.55 1.53 1.74
CA ALA A 218 -12.71 1.39 2.92
C ALA A 218 -12.38 -0.10 3.17
N ILE A 219 -11.08 -0.43 3.15
CA ILE A 219 -10.55 -1.77 3.44
C ILE A 219 -9.93 -1.72 4.84
N THR A 220 -10.70 -2.12 5.86
CA THR A 220 -10.27 -1.96 7.25
C THR A 220 -10.50 -3.23 8.05
N TYR A 221 -9.51 -3.63 8.85
CA TYR A 221 -9.55 -4.89 9.61
C TYR A 221 -9.87 -6.10 8.71
N ALA A 222 -9.47 -6.03 7.45
CA ALA A 222 -9.71 -7.05 6.44
C ALA A 222 -8.50 -7.98 6.33
N GLU A 223 -8.74 -9.17 5.76
CA GLU A 223 -7.69 -10.15 5.56
C GLU A 223 -7.83 -10.80 4.18
N ASN A 224 -6.71 -10.93 3.47
CA ASN A 224 -6.63 -11.66 2.21
C ASN A 224 -7.57 -11.10 1.12
N VAL A 225 -7.27 -9.88 0.65
CA VAL A 225 -8.13 -9.13 -0.29
C VAL A 225 -7.39 -8.74 -1.57
N ILE A 226 -8.00 -9.04 -2.71
CA ILE A 226 -7.57 -8.62 -4.05
C ILE A 226 -8.62 -7.67 -4.63
N VAL A 227 -8.22 -6.47 -5.10
CA VAL A 227 -9.10 -5.53 -5.80
C VAL A 227 -8.43 -5.09 -7.09
N ARG A 228 -9.09 -5.27 -8.23
CA ARG A 228 -8.48 -4.99 -9.54
C ARG A 228 -9.43 -4.23 -10.47
N PHE A 229 -8.86 -3.35 -11.31
CA PHE A 229 -9.49 -2.65 -12.43
C PHE A 229 -10.74 -1.83 -12.08
N LEU A 230 -10.84 -1.32 -10.84
CA LEU A 230 -11.92 -0.44 -10.42
C LEU A 230 -11.51 1.03 -10.41
N ARG A 231 -12.50 1.92 -10.59
CA ARG A 231 -12.34 3.36 -10.42
C ARG A 231 -13.07 3.83 -9.16
N PHE A 232 -12.40 4.65 -8.38
CA PHE A 232 -12.93 5.31 -7.18
C PHE A 232 -12.86 6.81 -7.43
N ARG A 233 -13.98 7.40 -7.87
CA ARG A 233 -14.08 8.84 -8.15
C ARG A 233 -15.11 9.43 -7.20
N LEU A 234 -14.62 9.87 -6.00
CA LEU A 234 -15.50 10.31 -4.93
C LEU A 234 -16.43 11.45 -5.41
N GLY A 235 -15.86 12.56 -5.88
CA GLY A 235 -16.58 13.74 -6.31
C GLY A 235 -17.12 14.59 -5.17
N ASP A 236 -17.89 15.60 -5.51
CA ASP A 236 -18.49 16.57 -4.62
C ASP A 236 -20.03 16.68 -4.77
N ASP A 237 -20.64 15.68 -5.40
CA ASP A 237 -22.11 15.61 -5.55
C ASP A 237 -22.83 15.51 -4.19
N LEU A 238 -22.14 14.97 -3.17
CA LEU A 238 -22.63 14.92 -1.80
C LEU A 238 -21.68 15.69 -0.88
N ASP A 239 -22.24 16.64 -0.14
CA ASP A 239 -21.57 17.19 1.02
C ASP A 239 -21.76 16.24 2.20
N THR A 240 -20.73 15.46 2.50
CA THR A 240 -20.75 14.52 3.65
C THR A 240 -20.40 15.21 4.96
N GLY A 241 -19.96 16.47 4.93
CA GLY A 241 -19.49 17.21 6.10
C GLY A 241 -18.29 16.57 6.79
N SER A 242 -17.47 15.82 6.05
CA SER A 242 -16.31 15.10 6.62
C SER A 242 -15.17 14.94 5.62
N ALA A 243 -13.96 14.72 6.12
CA ALA A 243 -12.80 14.33 5.34
C ALA A 243 -13.03 12.93 4.72
N GLN A 244 -13.11 12.84 3.40
CA GLN A 244 -13.29 11.57 2.70
C GLN A 244 -12.19 11.38 1.66
N ASP A 245 -11.52 10.23 1.77
CA ASP A 245 -10.64 9.71 0.74
C ASP A 245 -11.47 9.13 -0.42
N ALA A 246 -10.89 8.95 -1.59
CA ALA A 246 -11.56 8.19 -2.64
C ALA A 246 -11.47 6.66 -2.38
N CYS A 247 -10.35 6.22 -1.83
CA CYS A 247 -10.14 4.84 -1.37
C CYS A 247 -9.21 4.86 -0.14
N GLU A 248 -9.47 4.02 0.86
CA GLU A 248 -8.68 4.00 2.08
C GLU A 248 -8.50 2.58 2.63
N GLY A 249 -7.44 2.35 3.40
CA GLY A 249 -7.23 1.06 4.07
C GLY A 249 -6.32 1.14 5.28
N GLN A 250 -6.78 0.51 6.39
CA GLN A 250 -6.04 0.46 7.64
C GLN A 250 -6.25 -0.86 8.37
N SER A 251 -5.24 -1.26 9.15
CA SER A 251 -5.32 -2.41 10.08
C SER A 251 -5.74 -3.71 9.38
N SER A 252 -5.30 -3.89 8.14
CA SER A 252 -5.60 -5.05 7.31
C SER A 252 -4.34 -5.84 7.00
N THR A 253 -4.49 -7.15 6.76
CA THR A 253 -3.38 -8.04 6.44
C THR A 253 -3.60 -8.71 5.09
N GLY A 254 -2.56 -8.73 4.25
CA GLY A 254 -2.63 -9.37 2.94
C GLY A 254 -3.63 -8.68 2.01
N VAL A 255 -3.28 -7.50 1.50
CA VAL A 255 -4.13 -6.74 0.57
C VAL A 255 -3.33 -6.32 -0.65
N ILE A 256 -3.90 -6.53 -1.84
CA ILE A 256 -3.33 -6.02 -3.09
C ILE A 256 -4.40 -5.28 -3.91
N LEU A 257 -4.08 -4.02 -4.27
CA LEU A 257 -4.83 -3.25 -5.25
C LEU A 257 -3.99 -3.14 -6.52
N ASP A 258 -4.56 -3.52 -7.65
CA ASP A 258 -3.88 -3.59 -8.94
C ASP A 258 -4.68 -2.92 -10.05
N HIS A 259 -4.03 -2.06 -10.86
CA HIS A 259 -4.66 -1.36 -11.97
C HIS A 259 -5.98 -0.65 -11.61
N CYS A 260 -6.01 0.01 -10.45
CA CYS A 260 -7.15 0.83 -10.02
C CYS A 260 -6.89 2.32 -10.30
N SER A 261 -7.96 3.12 -10.37
CA SER A 261 -7.87 4.57 -10.54
C SER A 261 -8.62 5.27 -9.41
N MET A 262 -7.95 6.19 -8.70
CA MET A 262 -8.50 6.99 -7.62
C MET A 262 -8.48 8.47 -8.01
N SER A 263 -9.57 9.20 -7.72
CA SER A 263 -9.60 10.65 -7.99
C SER A 263 -10.74 11.36 -7.26
N TRP A 264 -10.65 12.70 -7.28
CA TRP A 264 -11.71 13.60 -6.84
C TRP A 264 -12.10 13.42 -5.37
N SER A 265 -11.14 13.01 -4.55
CA SER A 265 -11.30 13.01 -3.10
C SER A 265 -11.43 14.42 -2.55
N VAL A 266 -12.04 14.56 -1.39
CA VAL A 266 -12.13 15.86 -0.70
C VAL A 266 -11.03 16.02 0.36
N ASP A 267 -10.35 14.94 0.72
CA ASP A 267 -9.11 14.92 1.52
C ASP A 267 -8.00 14.17 0.74
N GLU A 268 -7.52 13.01 1.18
CA GLU A 268 -6.55 12.23 0.42
C GLU A 268 -7.20 11.47 -0.75
N CYS A 269 -6.43 11.33 -1.83
CA CYS A 269 -6.86 10.49 -2.95
C CYS A 269 -6.91 9.01 -2.55
N ALA A 270 -5.87 8.53 -1.88
CA ALA A 270 -5.86 7.17 -1.33
C ALA A 270 -4.83 7.03 -0.19
N SER A 271 -5.28 6.68 1.00
CA SER A 271 -4.43 6.47 2.17
C SER A 271 -4.40 5.02 2.61
N PHE A 272 -3.17 4.46 2.68
CA PHE A 272 -2.93 3.08 3.11
C PHE A 272 -1.78 3.04 4.11
N TYR A 273 -2.09 2.83 5.37
CA TYR A 273 -1.12 2.71 6.46
C TYR A 273 -1.65 1.78 7.56
N ARG A 274 -0.81 1.33 8.47
CA ARG A 274 -1.17 0.29 9.45
C ARG A 274 -1.66 -1.00 8.79
N ASN A 275 -1.18 -1.32 7.59
CA ASN A 275 -1.45 -2.58 6.92
C ASN A 275 -0.20 -3.44 6.94
N ARG A 276 -0.36 -4.76 6.89
CA ARG A 276 0.72 -5.73 6.75
C ARG A 276 0.56 -6.51 5.45
N ASP A 277 1.69 -6.83 4.80
CA ASP A 277 1.70 -7.57 3.53
C ASP A 277 0.81 -6.90 2.49
N PHE A 278 1.09 -5.61 2.24
CA PHE A 278 0.27 -4.73 1.41
C PHE A 278 0.95 -4.40 0.08
N THR A 279 0.17 -4.31 -0.98
CA THR A 279 0.64 -3.77 -2.28
C THR A 279 -0.40 -2.84 -2.91
N LEU A 280 0.06 -1.67 -3.36
CA LEU A 280 -0.62 -0.80 -4.32
C LEU A 280 0.24 -0.72 -5.58
N GLN A 281 -0.21 -1.33 -6.66
CA GLN A 281 0.57 -1.39 -7.90
C GLN A 281 -0.22 -0.95 -9.13
N TRP A 282 0.48 -0.33 -10.09
CA TRP A 282 -0.05 0.06 -11.38
C TRP A 282 -1.33 0.90 -11.31
N CYS A 283 -1.48 1.70 -10.27
CA CYS A 283 -2.66 2.55 -10.05
C CYS A 283 -2.44 3.98 -10.56
N ILE A 284 -3.53 4.68 -10.86
CA ILE A 284 -3.54 6.13 -11.07
C ILE A 284 -4.21 6.80 -9.88
N LEU A 285 -3.51 7.74 -9.25
CA LEU A 285 -4.02 8.63 -8.22
C LEU A 285 -3.92 10.06 -8.77
N THR A 286 -5.06 10.72 -8.96
CA THR A 286 -5.03 12.02 -9.64
C THR A 286 -6.18 12.94 -9.21
N GLU A 287 -5.95 14.25 -9.33
CA GLU A 287 -6.99 15.27 -9.27
C GLU A 287 -7.82 15.23 -7.98
N SER A 288 -7.19 15.09 -6.81
CA SER A 288 -7.89 15.37 -5.55
C SER A 288 -8.39 16.82 -5.53
N LEU A 289 -9.60 17.04 -4.99
CA LEU A 289 -10.27 18.33 -4.99
C LEU A 289 -9.67 19.25 -3.93
N ARG A 290 -9.17 20.42 -4.34
CA ARG A 290 -8.39 21.26 -3.45
C ARG A 290 -9.28 22.12 -2.53
N LEU A 291 -10.31 22.75 -3.05
CA LEU A 291 -11.27 23.54 -2.29
C LEU A 291 -12.67 22.99 -2.58
N SER A 292 -13.13 22.09 -1.74
CA SER A 292 -14.35 21.33 -1.92
C SER A 292 -15.10 21.19 -0.59
N THR A 293 -15.90 20.14 -0.43
CA THR A 293 -16.83 19.89 0.69
C THR A 293 -16.15 19.35 1.95
N HIS A 294 -14.85 19.62 2.16
CA HIS A 294 -14.13 19.16 3.34
C HIS A 294 -14.58 19.90 4.61
N GLU A 295 -14.74 19.18 5.73
CA GLU A 295 -15.22 19.69 7.01
C GLU A 295 -14.47 20.90 7.58
N LYS A 296 -13.18 21.04 7.24
CA LYS A 296 -12.34 22.16 7.73
C LYS A 296 -12.49 23.44 6.92
N GLU A 297 -13.28 23.46 5.87
CA GLU A 297 -13.47 24.61 4.97
C GLU A 297 -12.15 25.28 4.53
N SER A 298 -11.09 24.50 4.40
CA SER A 298 -9.74 24.96 4.04
C SER A 298 -9.19 24.14 2.88
N PRO A 299 -8.26 24.71 2.10
CA PRO A 299 -7.69 23.99 0.96
C PRO A 299 -7.04 22.67 1.38
N HIS A 300 -7.43 21.57 0.72
CA HIS A 300 -6.90 20.22 0.83
C HIS A 300 -6.41 19.73 -0.54
N GLY A 301 -6.86 18.58 -1.00
CA GLY A 301 -6.47 18.04 -2.31
C GLY A 301 -5.17 17.27 -2.24
N TYR A 302 -5.12 16.23 -1.39
CA TYR A 302 -3.92 15.48 -1.08
C TYR A 302 -3.84 14.15 -1.84
N GLY A 303 -2.61 13.66 -2.04
CA GLY A 303 -2.37 12.34 -2.67
C GLY A 303 -2.70 11.20 -1.71
N GLY A 304 -1.90 10.98 -0.66
CA GLY A 304 -2.17 9.94 0.30
C GLY A 304 -1.14 9.82 1.41
N ILE A 305 -1.53 9.17 2.52
CA ILE A 305 -0.64 8.74 3.60
C ILE A 305 -0.31 7.27 3.37
N TRP A 306 0.98 6.96 3.20
CA TRP A 306 1.45 5.62 2.85
C TRP A 306 2.45 5.08 3.84
N GLY A 307 2.19 3.88 4.31
CA GLY A 307 3.03 3.20 5.27
C GLY A 307 2.55 1.78 5.56
N GLY A 308 2.99 1.22 6.67
CA GLY A 308 2.62 -0.13 7.08
C GLY A 308 3.83 -1.00 7.36
N ARG A 309 3.63 -2.31 7.39
CA ARG A 309 4.67 -3.31 7.53
C ARG A 309 4.69 -4.22 6.31
N ASP A 310 5.86 -4.38 5.70
CA ASP A 310 6.02 -5.12 4.45
C ASP A 310 5.04 -4.61 3.38
N ALA A 311 5.00 -3.26 3.25
CA ALA A 311 4.11 -2.56 2.37
C ALA A 311 4.84 -2.05 1.12
N SER A 312 4.29 -2.30 -0.05
CA SER A 312 4.88 -1.91 -1.34
C SER A 312 3.94 -1.01 -2.14
N PHE A 313 4.49 0.07 -2.65
CA PHE A 313 3.81 1.04 -3.50
C PHE A 313 4.66 1.23 -4.75
N HIS A 314 4.26 0.62 -5.87
CA HIS A 314 5.10 0.63 -7.06
C HIS A 314 4.35 0.78 -8.37
N HIS A 315 5.02 1.36 -9.37
CA HIS A 315 4.47 1.60 -10.70
C HIS A 315 3.16 2.40 -10.72
N ASN A 316 2.97 3.30 -9.75
CA ASN A 316 1.80 4.16 -9.68
C ASN A 316 2.06 5.53 -10.31
N LEU A 317 1.04 6.12 -10.92
CA LEU A 317 1.02 7.54 -11.31
C LEU A 317 0.32 8.34 -10.21
N ILE A 318 1.06 9.22 -9.56
CA ILE A 318 0.57 10.14 -8.52
C ILE A 318 0.65 11.54 -9.11
N SER A 319 -0.49 12.16 -9.38
CA SER A 319 -0.47 13.40 -10.13
C SER A 319 -1.53 14.42 -9.71
N ARG A 320 -1.17 15.70 -9.78
CA ARG A 320 -2.09 16.83 -9.59
C ARG A 320 -2.75 16.84 -8.21
N HIS A 321 -1.95 16.61 -7.17
CA HIS A 321 -2.32 16.83 -5.77
C HIS A 321 -1.57 18.01 -5.21
N ASP A 322 -2.16 18.73 -4.27
CA ASP A 322 -1.48 19.88 -3.65
C ASP A 322 -0.27 19.40 -2.83
N SER A 323 -0.43 18.32 -2.07
CA SER A 323 0.56 17.78 -1.16
C SER A 323 0.37 16.26 -0.97
N ARG A 324 1.16 15.63 -0.11
CA ARG A 324 1.12 14.19 0.20
C ARG A 324 1.32 13.30 -1.05
N ASN A 325 2.44 13.50 -1.78
CA ASN A 325 2.78 12.79 -3.02
C ASN A 325 3.93 11.75 -2.87
N PRO A 326 3.83 10.75 -1.96
CA PRO A 326 2.93 10.64 -0.83
C PRO A 326 3.44 11.38 0.43
N ARG A 327 2.65 11.45 1.50
CA ARG A 327 3.15 11.54 2.86
C ARG A 327 3.48 10.13 3.34
N PHE A 328 4.72 9.87 3.70
CA PHE A 328 5.05 8.65 4.43
C PHE A 328 4.50 8.72 5.85
N ASP A 329 4.03 7.60 6.37
CA ASP A 329 3.34 7.54 7.65
C ASP A 329 4.22 8.02 8.81
N ALA A 330 3.55 8.50 9.84
CA ALA A 330 4.20 9.05 11.02
C ALA A 330 3.94 8.16 12.24
N ALA A 331 4.76 8.33 13.27
CA ALA A 331 4.51 7.72 14.58
C ALA A 331 3.11 8.07 15.12
N SER A 332 2.62 9.28 14.84
CA SER A 332 1.26 9.73 15.20
C SER A 332 0.14 8.95 14.49
N SER A 333 0.44 8.20 13.43
CA SER A 333 -0.52 7.28 12.80
C SER A 333 -0.77 6.00 13.63
N TYR A 334 -0.04 5.81 14.75
CA TYR A 334 -0.08 4.61 15.60
C TYR A 334 -0.18 4.97 17.10
N PRO A 335 -1.06 5.89 17.52
CA PRO A 335 -0.99 6.49 18.85
C PRO A 335 -1.19 5.51 20.02
N GLU A 336 -1.94 4.42 19.80
CA GLU A 336 -2.24 3.44 20.84
C GLU A 336 -1.21 2.33 20.94
N ALA A 337 -0.37 2.16 19.92
CA ALA A 337 0.43 0.96 19.73
C ALA A 337 1.87 1.23 19.29
N TYR A 338 2.35 2.48 19.37
CA TYR A 338 3.72 2.77 18.98
C TYR A 338 4.72 2.08 19.95
N PRO A 339 5.80 1.47 19.45
CA PRO A 339 6.31 1.46 18.08
C PRO A 339 5.50 0.63 17.07
N ALA A 340 4.48 -0.10 17.49
CA ALA A 340 3.53 -0.84 16.65
C ALA A 340 4.21 -1.79 15.60
N PRO A 341 5.18 -2.63 15.97
CA PRO A 341 5.92 -3.46 15.01
C PRO A 341 5.04 -4.48 14.30
N GLU A 342 3.85 -4.76 14.79
CA GLU A 342 2.84 -5.55 14.08
C GLU A 342 2.34 -4.85 12.82
N TRP A 343 2.23 -3.52 12.85
CA TRP A 343 1.60 -2.69 11.83
C TRP A 343 2.54 -1.72 11.13
N ARG A 344 3.74 -1.52 11.66
CA ARG A 344 4.74 -0.59 11.13
C ARG A 344 6.09 -1.28 10.99
N GLY A 345 6.65 -1.25 9.80
CA GLY A 345 7.92 -1.88 9.46
C GLY A 345 8.49 -1.30 8.18
N ASN A 346 8.99 -2.17 7.32
CA ASN A 346 9.62 -1.74 6.08
C ASN A 346 8.60 -1.39 5.01
N VAL A 347 8.83 -0.26 4.32
CA VAL A 347 7.99 0.27 3.25
C VAL A 347 8.82 0.45 1.99
N ASP A 348 8.29 -0.02 0.86
CA ASP A 348 8.92 0.11 -0.44
C ASP A 348 8.14 1.06 -1.35
N PHE A 349 8.81 2.11 -1.81
CA PHE A 349 8.30 3.08 -2.77
C PHE A 349 9.21 3.11 -3.99
N ARG A 350 8.81 2.39 -5.06
CA ARG A 350 9.67 2.24 -6.25
C ARG A 350 8.94 2.36 -7.57
N ASN A 351 9.66 2.82 -8.58
CA ASN A 351 9.17 2.94 -9.96
C ASN A 351 7.85 3.73 -10.11
N ASN A 352 7.53 4.61 -9.14
CA ASN A 352 6.37 5.48 -9.25
C ASN A 352 6.70 6.73 -10.06
N VAL A 353 5.66 7.33 -10.62
CA VAL A 353 5.73 8.65 -11.27
C VAL A 353 4.99 9.65 -10.40
N VAL A 354 5.70 10.67 -9.93
CA VAL A 354 5.14 11.81 -9.18
C VAL A 354 5.13 13.02 -10.09
N TYR A 355 3.94 13.51 -10.46
CA TYR A 355 3.78 14.55 -11.46
C TYR A 355 2.90 15.71 -11.00
N GLY A 356 3.32 16.94 -11.28
CA GLY A 356 2.43 18.10 -11.27
C GLY A 356 1.89 18.48 -9.90
N TRP A 357 2.69 18.34 -8.82
CA TRP A 357 2.31 18.74 -7.46
C TRP A 357 2.04 20.23 -7.34
N GLY A 358 1.11 20.61 -6.44
CA GLY A 358 0.76 22.00 -6.19
C GLY A 358 1.56 22.66 -5.08
N GLY A 359 1.93 21.92 -4.05
CA GLY A 359 2.67 22.40 -2.89
C GLY A 359 3.91 21.60 -2.58
N GLU A 360 3.78 20.32 -2.25
CA GLU A 360 4.87 19.49 -1.76
C GLU A 360 4.96 18.16 -2.55
N VAL A 361 6.18 17.65 -2.63
CA VAL A 361 6.50 16.30 -3.12
C VAL A 361 6.29 15.27 -2.00
N SER A 362 7.08 14.20 -1.95
CA SER A 362 7.03 13.25 -0.85
C SER A 362 7.62 13.83 0.44
N TYR A 363 7.01 13.48 1.59
CA TYR A 363 7.50 13.92 2.89
C TYR A 363 7.03 13.02 4.04
N GLY A 364 7.55 13.25 5.26
CA GLY A 364 7.14 12.57 6.49
C GLY A 364 8.11 11.47 6.92
N GLY A 365 7.57 10.36 7.36
CA GLY A 365 8.28 9.11 7.64
C GLY A 365 8.80 8.94 9.06
N GLU A 366 8.60 9.90 9.94
CA GLU A 366 9.12 9.99 11.32
C GLU A 366 9.45 8.63 11.97
N GLY A 367 10.74 8.30 12.06
CA GLY A 367 11.23 7.06 12.70
C GLY A 367 10.90 5.75 11.96
N GLY A 368 10.42 5.80 10.71
CA GLY A 368 10.11 4.62 9.90
C GLY A 368 11.26 4.16 9.00
N HIS A 369 11.04 3.08 8.26
CA HIS A 369 12.00 2.47 7.34
C HIS A 369 11.47 2.50 5.91
N PHE A 370 12.20 3.15 4.99
CA PHE A 370 11.70 3.37 3.63
C PHE A 370 12.75 3.10 2.56
N ASN A 371 12.35 2.37 1.51
CA ASN A 371 13.06 2.33 0.25
C ASN A 371 12.43 3.33 -0.72
N LEU A 372 13.22 4.21 -1.31
CA LEU A 372 12.83 5.12 -2.40
C LEU A 372 13.70 4.80 -3.62
N VAL A 373 13.19 3.99 -4.54
CA VAL A 373 14.01 3.40 -5.61
C VAL A 373 13.44 3.70 -7.00
N ASN A 374 14.26 4.27 -7.86
CA ASN A 374 13.94 4.46 -9.28
C ASN A 374 12.59 5.15 -9.56
N ASN A 375 12.14 6.07 -8.69
CA ASN A 375 10.96 6.88 -8.93
C ASN A 375 11.28 8.05 -9.88
N TYR A 376 10.28 8.52 -10.61
CA TYR A 376 10.40 9.65 -11.51
C TYR A 376 9.56 10.82 -11.02
N TYR A 377 10.22 11.89 -10.59
CA TYR A 377 9.59 13.14 -10.16
C TYR A 377 9.65 14.15 -11.31
N LYS A 378 8.49 14.65 -11.75
CA LYS A 378 8.39 15.58 -12.86
C LYS A 378 7.54 16.79 -12.52
N GLU A 379 8.12 17.98 -12.62
CA GLU A 379 7.36 19.22 -12.45
C GLU A 379 6.33 19.38 -13.55
N GLY A 380 5.09 19.69 -13.15
CA GLY A 380 4.08 20.21 -14.06
C GLY A 380 4.23 21.71 -14.31
N PRO A 381 3.45 22.31 -15.23
CA PRO A 381 3.56 23.74 -15.58
C PRO A 381 3.42 24.69 -14.40
N HIS A 382 2.69 24.27 -13.37
CA HIS A 382 2.38 25.08 -12.19
C HIS A 382 3.05 24.60 -10.91
N SER A 383 3.85 23.52 -10.97
CA SER A 383 4.52 22.98 -9.79
C SER A 383 5.57 23.94 -9.27
N PRO A 384 5.63 24.23 -7.96
CA PRO A 384 6.78 24.89 -7.39
C PRO A 384 8.02 24.00 -7.51
N ALA A 385 9.17 24.59 -7.85
CA ALA A 385 10.43 23.87 -7.86
C ALA A 385 10.78 23.44 -6.43
N ARG A 386 10.87 22.13 -6.19
CA ARG A 386 11.24 21.58 -4.89
C ARG A 386 12.68 21.10 -4.85
N ASN A 387 13.23 20.66 -5.99
CA ASN A 387 14.61 20.24 -6.13
C ASN A 387 15.02 19.15 -5.11
N ARG A 388 14.09 18.28 -4.76
CA ARG A 388 14.24 17.19 -3.80
C ARG A 388 13.27 16.05 -4.09
N PHE A 389 13.58 14.87 -3.58
CA PHE A 389 12.70 13.71 -3.60
C PHE A 389 11.87 13.61 -2.32
N LEU A 390 12.46 13.94 -1.19
CA LEU A 390 11.86 13.71 0.13
C LEU A 390 12.18 14.89 1.08
N THR A 391 11.16 15.31 1.83
CA THR A 391 11.36 16.06 3.08
C THR A 391 11.16 15.09 4.24
N ALA A 392 12.24 14.58 4.82
CA ALA A 392 12.24 13.66 5.93
C ALA A 392 11.98 14.40 7.24
N TYR A 393 10.94 14.01 7.98
CA TYR A 393 10.61 14.61 9.27
C TYR A 393 11.15 13.76 10.42
N ALA A 394 11.65 14.42 11.46
CA ALA A 394 11.91 13.79 12.73
C ALA A 394 10.59 13.51 13.48
N VAL A 395 10.62 12.56 14.39
CA VAL A 395 9.54 12.33 15.36
C VAL A 395 9.21 13.64 16.08
N THR A 396 7.92 13.97 16.14
CA THR A 396 7.42 15.23 16.70
C THR A 396 6.85 15.06 18.11
N SER A 397 6.44 16.16 18.71
CA SER A 397 5.76 16.19 20.03
C SER A 397 4.40 15.44 20.09
N LEU A 398 3.90 14.92 18.97
CA LEU A 398 2.71 14.06 18.92
C LEU A 398 3.02 12.59 19.26
N THR A 399 4.29 12.22 19.34
CA THR A 399 4.71 10.91 19.84
C THR A 399 4.74 10.88 21.36
N PRO A 400 4.51 9.71 22.00
CA PRO A 400 4.74 9.55 23.42
C PRO A 400 6.14 10.06 23.82
N ALA A 401 6.23 10.71 24.96
CA ALA A 401 7.46 11.42 25.39
C ALA A 401 8.68 10.51 25.63
N ASP A 402 8.44 9.20 25.73
CA ASP A 402 9.44 8.15 25.91
C ASP A 402 10.02 7.61 24.58
N ILE A 403 9.48 8.05 23.43
CA ILE A 403 10.01 7.65 22.14
C ILE A 403 11.17 8.57 21.74
N PRO A 404 12.37 8.02 21.47
CA PRO A 404 13.50 8.84 21.04
C PRO A 404 13.16 9.60 19.76
N ALA A 405 13.55 10.87 19.70
CA ALA A 405 13.47 11.65 18.48
C ALA A 405 14.33 10.97 17.41
N ALA A 406 13.72 10.59 16.29
CA ALA A 406 14.39 9.90 15.20
C ALA A 406 13.88 10.38 13.85
N TYR A 407 14.80 10.55 12.91
CA TYR A 407 14.46 10.64 11.49
C TYR A 407 14.12 9.26 10.93
N PRO A 408 13.42 9.16 9.78
CA PRO A 408 13.30 7.89 9.08
C PRO A 408 14.67 7.37 8.64
N GLU A 409 14.84 6.06 8.62
CA GLU A 409 15.92 5.42 7.90
C GLU A 409 15.50 5.23 6.44
N VAL A 410 16.33 5.72 5.51
CA VAL A 410 15.98 5.73 4.09
C VAL A 410 17.08 5.10 3.26
N TYR A 411 16.72 4.07 2.49
CA TYR A 411 17.50 3.66 1.32
C TYR A 411 16.95 4.41 0.10
N ILE A 412 17.79 5.15 -0.62
CA ILE A 412 17.38 5.96 -1.75
C ILE A 412 18.38 5.83 -2.89
N ASP A 413 17.92 5.38 -4.06
CA ASP A 413 18.77 5.19 -5.23
C ASP A 413 17.99 5.25 -6.56
N GLY A 414 18.65 5.69 -7.62
CA GLY A 414 18.16 5.68 -8.99
C GLY A 414 16.99 6.61 -9.30
N ASN A 415 16.52 7.44 -8.32
CA ASN A 415 15.42 8.37 -8.55
C ASN A 415 15.85 9.51 -9.47
N ARG A 416 14.91 10.00 -10.28
CA ARG A 416 15.10 11.09 -11.23
C ARG A 416 14.18 12.27 -10.94
N TYR A 417 14.69 13.48 -11.24
CA TYR A 417 13.95 14.72 -11.11
C TYR A 417 14.03 15.54 -12.40
N GLU A 418 12.89 15.77 -13.04
CA GLU A 418 12.76 16.60 -14.24
C GLU A 418 12.04 17.90 -13.90
N THR A 419 12.72 19.03 -14.16
CA THR A 419 12.13 20.37 -14.02
C THR A 419 11.15 20.68 -15.15
N ARG A 420 10.35 21.73 -15.01
CA ARG A 420 9.46 22.22 -16.08
C ARG A 420 10.12 22.48 -17.42
N SER A 421 11.40 22.84 -17.41
CA SER A 421 12.18 23.06 -18.63
C SER A 421 12.73 21.78 -19.24
N GLY A 422 12.42 20.60 -18.67
CA GLY A 422 12.99 19.33 -19.08
C GLY A 422 14.44 19.14 -18.61
N THR A 423 14.94 19.98 -17.74
CA THR A 423 16.30 19.88 -17.21
C THR A 423 16.34 18.87 -16.07
N ARG A 424 17.35 18.03 -16.06
CA ARG A 424 17.63 17.09 -14.97
C ARG A 424 18.54 17.74 -13.92
N LEU A 425 18.33 17.41 -12.67
CA LEU A 425 19.13 17.97 -11.56
C LEU A 425 20.26 17.01 -11.18
N ALA A 426 21.40 17.11 -11.88
CA ALA A 426 22.56 16.23 -11.71
C ALA A 426 22.93 16.05 -10.23
N ARG A 427 22.99 17.12 -9.43
CA ARG A 427 23.37 17.05 -8.01
C ARG A 427 22.58 16.03 -7.18
N ILE A 428 21.28 15.89 -7.42
CA ILE A 428 20.42 14.94 -6.67
C ILE A 428 20.23 13.62 -7.40
N GLU A 429 20.57 13.53 -8.68
CA GLU A 429 20.52 12.29 -9.45
C GLU A 429 21.82 11.48 -9.38
N GLU A 430 22.98 12.13 -9.29
CA GLU A 430 24.28 11.48 -9.11
C GLU A 430 24.45 10.90 -7.70
N ASP A 431 23.85 11.58 -6.72
CA ASP A 431 23.73 11.09 -5.34
C ASP A 431 22.34 11.46 -4.83
N ASN A 432 21.44 10.48 -4.78
CA ASN A 432 20.05 10.69 -4.40
C ASN A 432 19.88 11.17 -2.94
N TYR A 433 20.87 10.93 -2.06
CA TYR A 433 20.88 11.48 -0.71
C TYR A 433 20.84 13.00 -0.69
N ASN A 434 21.44 13.66 -1.67
CA ASN A 434 21.38 15.11 -1.86
C ASN A 434 19.95 15.60 -2.20
N GLY A 435 19.05 14.70 -2.51
CA GLY A 435 17.62 14.96 -2.73
C GLY A 435 16.75 14.79 -1.49
N ILE A 436 17.32 14.56 -0.31
CA ILE A 436 16.61 14.52 0.96
C ILE A 436 16.84 15.83 1.72
N VAL A 437 15.74 16.44 2.16
CA VAL A 437 15.78 17.57 3.10
C VAL A 437 15.35 17.06 4.46
N TRP A 438 16.24 17.14 5.44
CA TRP A 438 15.99 16.71 6.81
C TRP A 438 15.36 17.87 7.59
N SER A 439 14.12 17.71 8.02
CA SER A 439 13.34 18.77 8.66
C SER A 439 12.46 18.22 9.77
N GLY A 440 12.19 19.01 10.79
CA GLY A 440 11.23 18.65 11.83
C GLY A 440 11.59 19.19 13.21
N ALA A 441 10.73 18.90 14.18
CA ALA A 441 10.79 19.43 15.55
C ALA A 441 11.95 18.85 16.40
N GLY A 442 12.85 18.09 15.83
CA GLY A 442 14.02 17.55 16.53
C GLY A 442 15.04 18.57 17.01
N GLY A 443 14.78 19.84 16.73
CA GLY A 443 15.63 20.95 17.15
C GLY A 443 16.90 21.12 16.30
N GLU A 444 17.53 22.28 16.40
CA GLU A 444 18.85 22.50 15.86
C GLU A 444 19.83 21.47 16.43
N GLY A 445 20.43 20.67 15.56
CA GLY A 445 21.52 19.76 15.93
C GLY A 445 21.22 18.27 15.87
N MET A 446 20.04 17.81 15.46
CA MET A 446 19.87 16.40 15.12
C MET A 446 20.68 16.07 13.86
N PRO A 447 21.63 15.14 13.93
CA PRO A 447 22.38 14.75 12.75
C PRO A 447 21.45 14.05 11.75
N SER A 448 21.60 14.35 10.47
CA SER A 448 21.03 13.52 9.41
C SER A 448 21.50 12.08 9.61
N PRO A 449 20.63 11.07 9.57
CA PRO A 449 21.07 9.71 9.67
C PRO A 449 22.04 9.39 8.52
N PRO A 450 23.05 8.54 8.75
CA PRO A 450 23.94 8.11 7.68
C PRO A 450 23.14 7.43 6.59
N GLY A 451 23.58 7.59 5.34
CA GLY A 451 23.03 6.89 4.19
C GLY A 451 22.99 5.39 4.41
N ARG A 452 21.84 4.81 4.13
CA ARG A 452 21.71 3.36 4.12
C ARG A 452 22.28 2.81 2.81
N THR A 453 23.13 1.77 2.90
CA THR A 453 23.82 1.18 1.75
C THR A 453 23.13 -0.05 1.17
N ALA A 454 22.03 -0.51 1.79
CA ALA A 454 21.27 -1.68 1.35
C ALA A 454 19.76 -1.43 1.53
N GLU A 455 18.97 -2.00 0.63
CA GLU A 455 17.51 -1.98 0.72
C GLU A 455 17.00 -2.67 1.98
N PHE A 456 15.90 -2.19 2.51
CA PHE A 456 15.10 -2.92 3.47
C PHE A 456 14.38 -4.08 2.75
N PRO A 457 14.40 -5.30 3.30
CA PRO A 457 13.63 -6.41 2.74
C PRO A 457 12.12 -6.18 2.94
N ILE A 458 11.30 -6.70 2.04
CA ILE A 458 9.85 -6.75 2.14
C ILE A 458 9.40 -8.21 2.21
N GLY A 459 8.71 -8.58 3.30
CA GLY A 459 8.40 -9.98 3.58
C GLY A 459 9.68 -10.82 3.72
N GLY A 460 10.74 -10.24 4.27
CA GLY A 460 12.01 -10.88 4.51
C GLY A 460 12.95 -11.03 3.30
N VAL A 461 12.56 -10.55 2.11
CA VAL A 461 13.35 -10.67 0.88
C VAL A 461 13.55 -9.34 0.16
N THR A 462 14.67 -9.21 -0.56
CA THR A 462 14.91 -8.15 -1.54
C THR A 462 14.60 -8.66 -2.95
N GLY A 463 14.36 -7.74 -3.90
CA GLY A 463 14.03 -8.13 -5.28
C GLY A 463 12.61 -8.69 -5.47
N HIS A 464 11.71 -8.43 -4.55
CA HIS A 464 10.29 -8.81 -4.55
C HIS A 464 9.46 -8.05 -5.59
N THR A 465 10.03 -7.03 -6.22
CA THR A 465 9.41 -6.21 -7.26
C THR A 465 10.38 -6.07 -8.42
N ALA A 466 9.90 -6.30 -9.65
CA ALA A 466 10.69 -6.06 -10.85
C ALA A 466 11.03 -4.56 -10.95
N THR A 467 12.31 -4.25 -10.87
CA THR A 467 12.80 -2.87 -10.78
C THR A 467 13.32 -2.42 -12.13
N GLN A 468 12.79 -1.32 -12.65
CA GLN A 468 13.20 -0.68 -13.90
C GLN A 468 13.98 0.60 -13.59
N PRO A 469 14.92 1.03 -14.44
CA PRO A 469 15.46 2.39 -14.38
C PRO A 469 14.33 3.42 -14.43
N ALA A 470 14.43 4.51 -13.65
CA ALA A 470 13.34 5.48 -13.48
C ALA A 470 12.74 6.00 -14.81
N ALA A 471 13.56 6.19 -15.86
CA ALA A 471 13.06 6.64 -17.15
C ALA A 471 12.22 5.59 -17.89
N GLU A 472 12.55 4.32 -17.74
CA GLU A 472 11.78 3.22 -18.31
C GLU A 472 10.47 3.02 -17.52
N ALA A 473 10.55 3.08 -16.19
CA ALA A 473 9.39 3.05 -15.31
C ALA A 473 8.41 4.20 -15.63
N PHE A 474 8.92 5.42 -15.89
CA PHE A 474 8.09 6.52 -16.33
C PHE A 474 7.25 6.18 -17.55
N LEU A 475 7.87 5.62 -18.60
CA LEU A 475 7.16 5.24 -19.81
C LEU A 475 6.17 4.09 -19.59
N ALA A 476 6.55 3.12 -18.78
CA ALA A 476 5.70 1.99 -18.43
C ALA A 476 4.47 2.44 -17.64
N VAL A 477 4.65 3.28 -16.63
CA VAL A 477 3.56 3.80 -15.76
C VAL A 477 2.59 4.67 -16.55
N VAL A 478 3.08 5.66 -17.31
CA VAL A 478 2.18 6.50 -18.12
C VAL A 478 1.50 5.73 -19.24
N GLY A 479 2.08 4.60 -19.66
CA GLY A 479 1.51 3.68 -20.65
C GLY A 479 0.51 2.70 -20.06
N GLY A 480 0.75 2.14 -18.86
CA GLY A 480 0.07 0.96 -18.32
C GLY A 480 -0.81 1.19 -17.09
N ALA A 481 -0.49 2.13 -16.20
CA ALA A 481 -1.20 2.29 -14.94
C ALA A 481 -2.66 2.70 -15.08
N GLY A 482 -3.47 2.42 -14.03
CA GLY A 482 -4.89 2.74 -13.93
C GLY A 482 -5.82 1.66 -14.43
N ALA A 483 -7.11 1.86 -14.21
CA ALA A 483 -8.16 0.94 -14.66
C ALA A 483 -8.35 1.01 -16.18
N TRP A 484 -8.43 -0.15 -16.81
CA TRP A 484 -8.61 -0.29 -18.25
C TRP A 484 -10.04 -0.79 -18.60
N PRO A 485 -10.58 -0.42 -19.79
CA PRO A 485 -10.07 0.62 -20.70
C PRO A 485 -10.03 1.98 -20.00
N ARG A 486 -9.00 2.79 -20.25
CA ARG A 486 -8.86 4.11 -19.60
C ARG A 486 -9.97 5.05 -20.02
N ASP A 487 -10.58 5.72 -19.06
CA ASP A 487 -11.52 6.81 -19.32
C ASP A 487 -10.81 8.16 -19.56
N LYS A 488 -11.60 9.23 -19.80
CA LYS A 488 -11.04 10.56 -20.09
C LYS A 488 -10.23 11.16 -18.93
N VAL A 489 -10.46 10.73 -17.67
CA VAL A 489 -9.73 11.22 -16.50
C VAL A 489 -8.34 10.57 -16.47
N ASP A 490 -8.28 9.26 -16.61
CA ASP A 490 -7.03 8.51 -16.65
C ASP A 490 -6.18 8.86 -17.87
N LEU A 491 -6.82 9.02 -19.03
CA LEU A 491 -6.14 9.47 -20.26
C LEU A 491 -5.55 10.87 -20.10
N ARG A 492 -6.27 11.81 -19.47
CA ARG A 492 -5.76 13.15 -19.18
C ARG A 492 -4.57 13.10 -18.24
N ALA A 493 -4.69 12.38 -17.10
CA ALA A 493 -3.61 12.25 -16.14
C ALA A 493 -2.32 11.70 -16.77
N ALA A 494 -2.45 10.61 -17.52
CA ALA A 494 -1.30 9.97 -18.19
C ALA A 494 -0.70 10.85 -19.30
N THR A 495 -1.55 11.54 -20.08
CA THR A 495 -1.11 12.43 -21.17
C THR A 495 -0.42 13.67 -20.61
N ASP A 496 -0.96 14.27 -19.57
CA ASP A 496 -0.36 15.44 -18.91
C ASP A 496 1.00 15.08 -18.31
N ALA A 497 1.11 13.96 -17.61
CA ALA A 497 2.38 13.50 -17.06
C ALA A 497 3.42 13.25 -18.17
N ARG A 498 3.01 12.61 -19.27
CA ARG A 498 3.88 12.34 -20.42
C ARG A 498 4.40 13.62 -21.04
N ASN A 499 3.51 14.56 -21.33
CA ASN A 499 3.80 15.77 -22.11
C ASN A 499 4.29 16.95 -21.26
N GLY A 500 4.21 16.88 -19.91
CA GLY A 500 4.52 18.01 -19.03
C GLY A 500 3.46 19.12 -19.13
N THR A 501 2.20 18.76 -19.32
CA THR A 501 1.08 19.70 -19.51
C THR A 501 0.12 19.70 -18.31
N SER A 502 -0.79 20.68 -18.28
CA SER A 502 -1.92 20.71 -17.37
C SER A 502 -3.13 21.13 -18.17
N THR A 503 -3.90 20.15 -18.61
CA THR A 503 -4.98 20.36 -19.57
C THR A 503 -6.35 20.35 -18.94
N GLY A 504 -7.29 21.01 -19.59
CA GLY A 504 -8.68 20.64 -19.56
C GLY A 504 -9.56 21.35 -18.57
N TYR A 505 -9.25 22.58 -18.11
CA TYR A 505 -10.27 23.36 -17.39
C TYR A 505 -11.40 23.76 -18.34
N THR A 506 -12.62 23.31 -18.06
CA THR A 506 -13.82 23.62 -18.83
C THR A 506 -14.69 24.67 -18.14
N ASP A 507 -14.44 24.95 -16.87
CA ASP A 507 -15.12 25.99 -16.10
C ASP A 507 -14.44 27.35 -16.34
N ALA A 508 -15.20 28.35 -16.68
CA ALA A 508 -14.68 29.71 -16.94
C ALA A 508 -14.05 30.37 -15.71
N ALA A 509 -14.49 30.00 -14.50
CA ALA A 509 -13.91 30.50 -13.25
C ALA A 509 -12.52 29.93 -12.99
N GLY A 510 -12.24 28.76 -13.55
CA GLY A 510 -11.02 28.00 -13.25
C GLY A 510 -10.90 27.56 -11.79
N PRO A 511 -9.84 26.82 -11.44
CA PRO A 511 -9.62 26.35 -10.08
C PRO A 511 -8.99 27.43 -9.17
N SER A 512 -9.15 27.27 -7.86
CA SER A 512 -8.57 28.14 -6.84
C SER A 512 -7.05 28.18 -6.85
N LYS A 513 -6.40 27.16 -7.42
CA LYS A 513 -4.95 27.08 -7.63
C LYS A 513 -4.63 26.44 -8.97
N ALA A 514 -3.84 27.14 -9.78
CA ALA A 514 -3.48 26.64 -11.11
C ALA A 514 -2.82 25.26 -11.08
N GLY A 515 -3.19 24.39 -12.01
CA GLY A 515 -2.73 22.99 -12.08
C GLY A 515 -3.52 21.99 -11.23
N LEU A 516 -4.37 22.44 -10.32
CA LEU A 516 -5.25 21.62 -9.48
C LEU A 516 -6.72 21.92 -9.81
N ILE A 517 -7.65 21.13 -9.26
CA ILE A 517 -9.09 21.37 -9.42
C ILE A 517 -9.78 21.47 -8.05
N ASP A 518 -10.92 22.13 -8.00
CA ASP A 518 -11.76 22.26 -6.81
C ASP A 518 -13.02 21.42 -6.92
N THR A 519 -13.48 21.13 -8.15
CA THR A 519 -14.67 20.34 -8.46
C THR A 519 -14.47 19.54 -9.76
N PRO A 520 -15.05 18.35 -9.89
CA PRO A 520 -14.99 17.56 -11.13
C PRO A 520 -15.54 18.30 -12.36
N SER A 521 -16.49 19.23 -12.17
CA SER A 521 -17.07 20.01 -13.26
C SER A 521 -16.03 20.83 -14.03
N GLN A 522 -14.96 21.30 -13.37
CA GLN A 522 -13.86 22.05 -13.99
C GLN A 522 -13.11 21.27 -15.07
N VAL A 523 -13.22 19.94 -15.04
CA VAL A 523 -12.57 19.03 -16.01
C VAL A 523 -13.59 18.16 -16.77
N GLY A 524 -14.85 18.60 -16.82
CA GLY A 524 -15.92 17.97 -17.59
C GLY A 524 -16.66 16.83 -16.87
N GLY A 525 -16.55 16.73 -15.54
CA GLY A 525 -17.33 15.82 -14.70
C GLY A 525 -17.12 14.34 -14.98
N TYR A 526 -18.03 13.52 -14.48
CA TYR A 526 -17.95 12.07 -14.64
C TYR A 526 -18.02 11.64 -16.11
N PRO A 527 -17.18 10.68 -16.53
CA PRO A 527 -17.33 10.03 -17.82
C PRO A 527 -18.65 9.27 -17.91
N ALA A 528 -19.22 9.17 -19.11
CA ALA A 528 -20.20 8.14 -19.41
C ALA A 528 -19.47 6.80 -19.58
N TYR A 529 -20.07 5.75 -19.06
CA TYR A 529 -19.55 4.38 -19.19
C TYR A 529 -20.60 3.55 -19.93
N GLU A 530 -20.18 2.96 -21.03
CA GLU A 530 -21.01 2.05 -21.80
C GLU A 530 -20.90 0.64 -21.22
N THR A 531 -22.04 -0.05 -21.14
CA THR A 531 -22.09 -1.47 -20.84
C THR A 531 -22.39 -2.24 -22.13
N THR A 532 -21.75 -3.37 -22.30
CA THR A 532 -22.08 -4.34 -23.35
C THR A 532 -22.73 -5.58 -22.75
N GLU A 533 -23.22 -6.49 -23.56
CA GLU A 533 -23.77 -7.74 -23.07
C GLU A 533 -22.65 -8.60 -22.45
N ALA A 534 -22.90 -9.09 -21.24
CA ALA A 534 -21.98 -10.01 -20.57
C ALA A 534 -22.01 -11.38 -21.27
N PRO A 535 -20.89 -12.12 -21.33
CA PRO A 535 -20.90 -13.48 -21.83
C PRO A 535 -21.87 -14.38 -21.04
N ALA A 536 -22.50 -15.36 -21.73
CA ALA A 536 -23.30 -16.37 -21.07
C ALA A 536 -22.42 -17.27 -20.19
N ASP A 537 -22.89 -17.55 -19.00
CA ASP A 537 -22.31 -18.43 -18.01
C ASP A 537 -23.50 -19.14 -17.36
N SER A 538 -23.72 -20.39 -17.76
CA SER A 538 -24.97 -21.12 -17.53
C SER A 538 -25.06 -21.70 -16.13
N ASP A 539 -23.97 -22.12 -15.53
CA ASP A 539 -23.91 -22.71 -14.19
C ASP A 539 -23.52 -21.70 -13.10
N GLY A 540 -22.97 -20.52 -13.49
CA GLY A 540 -22.70 -19.40 -12.59
C GLY A 540 -21.40 -19.53 -11.81
N ASP A 541 -20.43 -20.27 -12.31
CA ASP A 541 -19.15 -20.51 -11.65
C ASP A 541 -18.08 -19.45 -11.94
N GLY A 542 -18.39 -18.50 -12.85
CA GLY A 542 -17.49 -17.39 -13.20
C GLY A 542 -16.81 -17.52 -14.54
N MET A 543 -17.02 -18.62 -15.24
CA MET A 543 -16.45 -18.86 -16.57
C MET A 543 -17.55 -18.81 -17.64
N PRO A 544 -17.33 -18.14 -18.77
CA PRO A 544 -18.31 -18.16 -19.86
C PRO A 544 -18.38 -19.52 -20.56
N ASP A 545 -19.59 -19.99 -20.90
CA ASP A 545 -19.84 -21.25 -21.61
C ASP A 545 -18.90 -21.46 -22.82
N ALA A 546 -18.72 -20.43 -23.64
CA ALA A 546 -17.86 -20.51 -24.82
C ALA A 546 -16.36 -20.63 -24.47
N TRP A 547 -15.93 -20.05 -23.34
CA TRP A 547 -14.55 -20.14 -22.86
C TRP A 547 -14.25 -21.54 -22.32
N GLU A 548 -15.22 -22.14 -21.60
CA GLU A 548 -15.14 -23.48 -21.05
C GLU A 548 -15.10 -24.55 -22.13
N LEU A 549 -16.05 -24.49 -23.08
CA LEU A 549 -16.06 -25.40 -24.23
C LEU A 549 -14.76 -25.39 -25.03
N ALA A 550 -14.13 -24.19 -25.20
CA ALA A 550 -12.85 -24.07 -25.86
C ALA A 550 -11.72 -24.79 -25.09
N ARG A 551 -11.88 -25.02 -23.80
CA ARG A 551 -10.89 -25.66 -22.89
C ARG A 551 -11.30 -27.07 -22.46
N ARG A 552 -12.42 -27.58 -22.98
CA ARG A 552 -12.98 -28.89 -22.66
C ARG A 552 -13.42 -29.02 -21.20
N LEU A 553 -13.90 -27.91 -20.63
CA LEU A 553 -14.63 -27.85 -19.39
C LEU A 553 -16.12 -28.01 -19.67
N ASP A 554 -16.93 -28.20 -18.62
CA ASP A 554 -18.39 -28.48 -18.75
C ASP A 554 -19.19 -27.26 -18.31
N PRO A 555 -19.82 -26.47 -19.22
CA PRO A 555 -20.63 -25.28 -18.88
C PRO A 555 -21.89 -25.56 -18.01
N SER A 556 -22.05 -26.77 -17.52
CA SER A 556 -23.12 -27.17 -16.61
C SER A 556 -22.62 -27.71 -15.27
N ASP A 557 -21.29 -27.69 -15.04
CA ASP A 557 -20.67 -28.16 -13.79
C ASP A 557 -20.18 -26.94 -12.94
N PRO A 558 -20.99 -26.44 -11.99
CA PRO A 558 -20.69 -25.26 -11.21
C PRO A 558 -19.48 -25.44 -10.25
N ASP A 559 -18.90 -26.60 -10.16
CA ASP A 559 -17.77 -26.93 -9.29
C ASP A 559 -16.42 -26.86 -10.04
N ASP A 560 -16.41 -26.83 -11.37
CA ASP A 560 -15.16 -26.88 -12.12
C ASP A 560 -14.43 -25.55 -12.17
N GLY A 561 -15.11 -24.40 -11.93
CA GLY A 561 -14.48 -23.09 -11.77
C GLY A 561 -13.49 -23.02 -10.61
N ALA A 562 -13.79 -23.70 -9.50
CA ALA A 562 -12.91 -23.81 -8.34
C ALA A 562 -11.82 -24.89 -8.51
N ALA A 563 -11.93 -25.74 -9.51
CA ALA A 563 -10.94 -26.78 -9.80
C ALA A 563 -9.64 -26.21 -10.37
N LYS A 564 -8.58 -27.02 -10.33
CA LYS A 564 -7.24 -26.68 -10.88
C LYS A 564 -6.88 -27.59 -12.06
N SER A 565 -7.83 -27.81 -12.98
CA SER A 565 -7.60 -28.71 -14.12
C SER A 565 -6.77 -28.09 -15.24
N LEU A 566 -6.74 -26.75 -15.34
CA LEU A 566 -5.96 -26.01 -16.35
C LEU A 566 -4.58 -25.57 -15.84
N SER A 567 -4.35 -25.55 -14.52
CA SER A 567 -3.12 -25.11 -13.90
C SER A 567 -2.91 -25.78 -12.55
N GLU A 568 -1.67 -26.09 -12.18
CA GLU A 568 -1.35 -26.54 -10.82
C GLU A 568 -1.41 -25.40 -9.80
N ALA A 569 -1.20 -24.16 -10.24
CA ALA A 569 -1.09 -22.98 -9.38
C ALA A 569 -2.44 -22.30 -9.12
N TYR A 570 -3.26 -22.13 -10.16
CA TYR A 570 -4.48 -21.33 -10.14
C TYR A 570 -5.72 -22.16 -10.44
N THR A 571 -6.87 -21.74 -9.90
CA THR A 571 -8.18 -22.33 -10.26
C THR A 571 -8.56 -21.95 -11.69
N ASN A 572 -9.49 -22.69 -12.28
CA ASN A 572 -9.89 -22.44 -13.67
C ASN A 572 -10.50 -21.03 -13.83
N VAL A 573 -11.33 -20.59 -12.88
CA VAL A 573 -11.86 -19.22 -12.89
C VAL A 573 -10.75 -18.16 -12.78
N GLU A 574 -9.70 -18.39 -11.99
CA GLU A 574 -8.57 -17.46 -11.93
C GLU A 574 -7.83 -17.37 -13.27
N ILE A 575 -7.67 -18.48 -14.00
CA ILE A 575 -7.11 -18.47 -15.36
C ILE A 575 -7.95 -17.58 -16.28
N TYR A 576 -9.28 -17.69 -16.20
CA TYR A 576 -10.18 -16.81 -16.96
C TYR A 576 -9.97 -15.33 -16.58
N LEU A 577 -9.90 -14.99 -15.28
CA LEU A 577 -9.64 -13.63 -14.80
C LEU A 577 -8.31 -13.09 -15.31
N HIS A 578 -7.24 -13.91 -15.30
CA HIS A 578 -5.93 -13.51 -15.82
C HIS A 578 -5.98 -13.20 -17.34
N GLU A 579 -6.76 -13.95 -18.09
CA GLU A 579 -6.95 -13.69 -19.53
C GLU A 579 -7.75 -12.40 -19.77
N CYS A 580 -8.79 -12.13 -18.98
CA CYS A 580 -9.53 -10.86 -19.00
C CYS A 580 -8.60 -9.68 -18.75
N ALA A 581 -7.83 -9.72 -17.67
CA ALA A 581 -6.87 -8.68 -17.33
C ALA A 581 -5.83 -8.46 -18.43
N ALA A 582 -5.26 -9.54 -18.97
CA ALA A 582 -4.31 -9.47 -20.06
C ALA A 582 -4.92 -8.91 -21.35
N ALA A 583 -6.21 -9.17 -21.61
CA ALA A 583 -6.91 -8.60 -22.77
C ALA A 583 -7.08 -7.08 -22.62
N LEU A 584 -7.53 -6.62 -21.44
CA LEU A 584 -7.67 -5.18 -21.15
C LEU A 584 -6.34 -4.44 -21.30
N LEU A 585 -5.25 -4.97 -20.76
CA LEU A 585 -3.91 -4.36 -20.86
C LEU A 585 -3.37 -4.32 -22.28
N ARG A 586 -3.86 -5.16 -23.18
CA ARG A 586 -3.59 -5.07 -24.64
C ARG A 586 -4.51 -4.09 -25.37
N GLY A 587 -5.38 -3.36 -24.65
CA GLY A 587 -6.35 -2.41 -25.21
C GLY A 587 -7.57 -3.07 -25.84
N LYS A 588 -7.90 -4.31 -25.48
CA LYS A 588 -9.13 -5.01 -25.87
C LYS A 588 -10.16 -4.90 -24.75
N ARG A 589 -11.42 -4.73 -25.11
CA ARG A 589 -12.52 -4.88 -24.17
C ARG A 589 -12.81 -6.36 -23.92
N VAL A 590 -13.30 -6.69 -22.75
CA VAL A 590 -13.89 -8.01 -22.48
C VAL A 590 -14.99 -8.23 -23.51
N ASN A 591 -14.93 -9.30 -24.29
CA ASN A 591 -15.82 -9.67 -25.39
C ASN A 591 -15.48 -9.12 -26.79
N GLU A 592 -14.41 -8.35 -26.98
CA GLU A 592 -13.89 -8.07 -28.32
C GLU A 592 -13.01 -9.25 -28.79
N LYS A 593 -13.41 -9.89 -29.91
CA LYS A 593 -12.65 -11.00 -30.54
C LYS A 593 -11.40 -10.51 -31.27
#